data_fba9a3d50959ac0cceddb0716afd7a71
#
_entry.id   fba9a3d50959ac0cceddb0716afd7a71
#
_cell.length_a   1.000
_cell.length_b   1.000
_cell.length_c   1.000
_cell.angle_alpha   90.00
_cell.angle_beta   90.00
_cell.angle_gamma   90.00
#
_symmetry.space_group_name_H-M   'P 1'
#
loop_
_entity.id
_entity.type
_entity.pdbx_description
1 polymer ?
#
loop_
_entity_poly.entity_id
_entity_poly.type
_entity_poly.pdbx_seq_one_letter_code
_entity_poly.pdbx_strand_id
1 'polypeptide(L)'
;MADESNVTAKEAYEIADSFAQASARMLDFRIANSNVLSDEDASKLERCEDTIDHLVVLFRGYGIRLIGAKAREAMVELQAAVDVARLTIEKINKTKKVIKIAGALVDLAVAV
;
A
#
# COMPACT_ATOMS: atom_id res chain seq x y z
N MET A 1 7.81 -0.37 29.59
CA MET A 1 7.89 0.58 28.49
C MET A 1 7.00 0.11 27.35
N ALA A 2 6.18 1.00 26.81
CA ALA A 2 5.35 0.62 25.69
C ALA A 2 6.20 0.31 24.47
N ASP A 3 5.89 -0.79 23.80
CA ASP A 3 6.53 -1.14 22.56
C ASP A 3 5.85 -0.38 21.41
N GLU A 4 6.54 0.57 20.84
CA GLU A 4 6.03 1.43 19.77
C GLU A 4 5.67 0.65 18.51
N SER A 5 6.18 -0.56 18.36
CA SER A 5 5.85 -1.40 17.21
C SER A 5 4.56 -2.20 17.39
N ASN A 6 3.92 -2.13 18.55
CA ASN A 6 2.64 -2.75 18.77
C ASN A 6 1.52 -1.93 18.14
N VAL A 7 0.58 -2.63 17.54
CA VAL A 7 -0.58 -2.04 16.89
C VAL A 7 -1.82 -2.54 17.62
N THR A 8 -2.68 -1.62 18.08
CA THR A 8 -3.93 -1.99 18.74
C THR A 8 -4.94 -2.55 17.73
N ALA A 9 -5.99 -3.21 18.23
CA ALA A 9 -7.06 -3.73 17.36
C ALA A 9 -7.70 -2.61 16.54
N LYS A 10 -8.00 -1.48 17.16
CA LYS A 10 -8.59 -0.34 16.47
C LYS A 10 -7.68 0.17 15.37
N GLU A 11 -6.40 0.38 15.70
CA GLU A 11 -5.41 0.82 14.73
C GLU A 11 -5.26 -0.18 13.59
N ALA A 12 -5.28 -1.49 13.88
CA ALA A 12 -5.18 -2.52 12.86
C ALA A 12 -6.33 -2.43 11.87
N TYR A 13 -7.55 -2.22 12.33
CA TYR A 13 -8.70 -2.06 11.43
C TYR A 13 -8.62 -0.78 10.61
N GLU A 14 -8.21 0.33 11.20
CA GLU A 14 -8.05 1.60 10.49
C GLU A 14 -6.97 1.49 9.40
N ILE A 15 -5.86 0.84 9.73
CA ILE A 15 -4.77 0.59 8.78
C ILE A 15 -5.27 -0.29 7.63
N ALA A 16 -5.99 -1.37 7.95
CA ALA A 16 -6.52 -2.27 6.94
C ALA A 16 -7.47 -1.55 5.98
N ASP A 17 -8.36 -0.72 6.49
CA ASP A 17 -9.28 0.06 5.67
C ASP A 17 -8.53 1.02 4.75
N SER A 18 -7.51 1.68 5.26
CA SER A 18 -6.69 2.60 4.47
C SER A 18 -5.94 1.85 3.36
N PHE A 19 -5.40 0.68 3.67
CA PHE A 19 -4.71 -0.15 2.67
C PHE A 19 -5.67 -0.65 1.60
N ALA A 20 -6.87 -1.06 1.99
CA ALA A 20 -7.88 -1.51 1.05
C ALA A 20 -8.25 -0.40 0.07
N GLN A 21 -8.39 0.84 0.55
CA GLN A 21 -8.65 1.99 -0.31
C GLN A 21 -7.49 2.27 -1.25
N ALA A 22 -6.25 2.19 -0.75
CA ALA A 22 -5.06 2.39 -1.57
C ALA A 22 -4.95 1.34 -2.68
N SER A 23 -5.19 0.09 -2.35
CA SER A 23 -5.19 -1.00 -3.32
C SER A 23 -6.27 -0.79 -4.39
N ALA A 24 -7.47 -0.40 -3.99
CA ALA A 24 -8.56 -0.13 -4.93
C ALA A 24 -8.21 1.00 -5.89
N ARG A 25 -7.61 2.08 -5.40
CA ARG A 25 -7.16 3.20 -6.24
C ARG A 25 -6.09 2.77 -7.22
N MET A 26 -5.17 1.94 -6.78
CA MET A 26 -4.09 1.42 -7.64
C MET A 26 -4.67 0.53 -8.74
N LEU A 27 -5.63 -0.31 -8.40
CA LEU A 27 -6.34 -1.14 -9.37
C LEU A 27 -7.07 -0.27 -10.40
N ASP A 28 -7.79 0.75 -9.96
CA ASP A 28 -8.47 1.68 -10.87
C ASP A 28 -7.50 2.35 -11.82
N PHE A 29 -6.35 2.78 -11.31
CA PHE A 29 -5.29 3.37 -12.13
C PHE A 29 -4.78 2.37 -13.17
N ARG A 30 -4.52 1.14 -12.76
CA ARG A 30 -4.00 0.10 -13.64
C ARG A 30 -4.98 -0.22 -14.77
N ILE A 31 -6.26 -0.31 -14.43
CA ILE A 31 -7.32 -0.56 -15.43
C ILE A 31 -7.47 0.64 -16.38
N ALA A 32 -7.51 1.84 -15.84
CA ALA A 32 -7.67 3.06 -16.63
C ALA A 32 -6.51 3.29 -17.61
N ASN A 33 -5.33 2.79 -17.28
CA ASN A 33 -4.12 2.97 -18.09
C ASN A 33 -3.66 1.68 -18.78
N SER A 34 -4.52 0.69 -18.90
CA SER A 34 -4.16 -0.62 -19.47
C SER A 34 -3.61 -0.52 -20.89
N ASN A 35 -4.02 0.50 -21.65
CA ASN A 35 -3.55 0.69 -23.03
C ASN A 35 -2.13 1.27 -23.11
N VAL A 36 -1.66 1.91 -22.05
CA VAL A 36 -0.34 2.57 -22.05
C VAL A 36 0.66 1.86 -21.16
N LEU A 37 0.20 0.97 -20.31
CA LEU A 37 1.07 0.19 -19.42
C LEU A 37 1.77 -0.92 -20.20
N SER A 38 3.08 -1.03 -20.04
CA SER A 38 3.80 -2.21 -20.48
C SER A 38 3.41 -3.40 -19.60
N ASP A 39 3.63 -4.62 -20.12
CA ASP A 39 3.37 -5.82 -19.33
C ASP A 39 4.19 -5.83 -18.05
N GLU A 40 5.42 -5.34 -18.11
CA GLU A 40 6.29 -5.24 -16.93
C GLU A 40 5.73 -4.28 -15.88
N ASP A 41 5.30 -3.09 -16.31
CA ASP A 41 4.74 -2.09 -15.39
C ASP A 41 3.41 -2.54 -14.82
N ALA A 42 2.56 -3.14 -15.63
CA ALA A 42 1.29 -3.71 -15.17
C ALA A 42 1.54 -4.80 -14.11
N SER A 43 2.53 -5.67 -14.34
CA SER A 43 2.88 -6.71 -13.37
C SER A 43 3.43 -6.13 -12.07
N LYS A 44 4.21 -5.06 -12.14
CA LYS A 44 4.73 -4.39 -10.95
C LYS A 44 3.59 -3.82 -10.10
N LEU A 45 2.65 -3.14 -10.73
CA LEU A 45 1.49 -2.57 -10.03
C LEU A 45 0.62 -3.68 -9.44
N GLU A 46 0.40 -4.74 -10.18
CA GLU A 46 -0.37 -5.88 -9.69
C GLU A 46 0.27 -6.52 -8.47
N ARG A 47 1.58 -6.68 -8.48
CA ARG A 47 2.31 -7.19 -7.30
C ARG A 47 2.20 -6.26 -6.10
N CYS A 48 2.20 -4.95 -6.33
CA CYS A 48 1.98 -3.98 -5.26
C CYS A 48 0.58 -4.10 -4.67
N GLU A 49 -0.44 -4.26 -5.52
CA GLU A 49 -1.82 -4.50 -5.08
C GLU A 49 -1.90 -5.77 -4.25
N ASP A 50 -1.28 -6.85 -4.71
CA ASP A 50 -1.28 -8.13 -4.01
C ASP A 50 -0.59 -8.03 -2.65
N THR A 51 0.54 -7.31 -2.58
CA THR A 51 1.24 -7.07 -1.32
C THR A 51 0.36 -6.30 -0.35
N ILE A 52 -0.28 -5.24 -0.82
CA ILE A 52 -1.18 -4.43 0.02
C ILE A 52 -2.36 -5.27 0.48
N ASP A 53 -2.96 -6.05 -0.40
CA ASP A 53 -4.10 -6.92 -0.07
C ASP A 53 -3.69 -7.98 0.96
N HIS A 54 -2.48 -8.52 0.84
CA HIS A 54 -1.95 -9.45 1.84
C HIS A 54 -1.82 -8.78 3.21
N LEU A 55 -1.34 -7.54 3.24
CA LEU A 55 -1.23 -6.77 4.47
C LEU A 55 -2.61 -6.46 5.07
N VAL A 56 -3.61 -6.18 4.23
CA VAL A 56 -5.00 -6.01 4.68
C VAL A 56 -5.48 -7.28 5.39
N VAL A 57 -5.27 -8.43 4.79
CA VAL A 57 -5.65 -9.70 5.40
C VAL A 57 -4.92 -9.92 6.72
N LEU A 58 -3.63 -9.59 6.77
CA LEU A 58 -2.83 -9.73 7.97
C LEU A 58 -3.37 -8.86 9.12
N PHE A 59 -3.63 -7.57 8.84
CA PHE A 59 -4.14 -6.64 9.85
C PHE A 59 -5.56 -6.98 10.28
N ARG A 60 -6.44 -7.34 9.36
CA ARG A 60 -7.81 -7.72 9.67
C ARG A 60 -7.90 -9.10 10.29
N GLY A 61 -7.11 -10.05 9.76
CA GLY A 61 -7.18 -11.45 10.15
C GLY A 61 -6.80 -11.67 11.60
N TYR A 62 -5.76 -11.02 12.04
CA TYR A 62 -5.38 -11.08 13.44
C TYR A 62 -6.30 -10.20 14.29
N GLY A 63 -6.91 -9.17 13.69
CA GLY A 63 -7.97 -8.37 14.32
C GLY A 63 -7.56 -7.66 15.57
N ILE A 64 -6.28 -7.68 15.85
CA ILE A 64 -5.79 -7.25 17.12
C ILE A 64 -4.55 -6.43 16.98
N ARG A 65 -3.45 -7.10 16.82
CA ARG A 65 -2.19 -6.39 16.79
C ARG A 65 -1.09 -7.25 16.19
N LEU A 66 -0.25 -6.57 15.47
CA LEU A 66 1.06 -7.08 15.14
C LEU A 66 2.01 -6.59 16.22
N ILE A 67 2.92 -7.40 16.62
CA ILE A 67 3.82 -7.10 17.72
C ILE A 67 5.27 -7.12 17.22
N GLY A 68 6.03 -6.12 17.62
CA GLY A 68 7.47 -6.08 17.43
C GLY A 68 7.91 -6.25 15.99
N ALA A 69 8.69 -7.28 15.75
CA ALA A 69 9.29 -7.52 14.45
C ALA A 69 8.27 -7.70 13.31
N LYS A 70 7.13 -8.34 13.59
CA LYS A 70 6.10 -8.56 12.58
C LYS A 70 5.47 -7.29 12.08
N ALA A 71 5.19 -6.35 12.99
CA ALA A 71 4.68 -5.04 12.61
C ALA A 71 5.69 -4.29 11.76
N ARG A 72 6.95 -4.36 12.14
CA ARG A 72 8.04 -3.71 11.41
C ARG A 72 8.21 -4.30 10.02
N GLU A 73 8.17 -5.62 9.90
CA GLU A 73 8.25 -6.29 8.60
C GLU A 73 7.11 -5.88 7.68
N ALA A 74 5.87 -5.82 8.21
CA ALA A 74 4.72 -5.39 7.44
C ALA A 74 4.87 -3.95 6.94
N MET A 75 5.39 -3.06 7.78
CA MET A 75 5.65 -1.68 7.39
C MET A 75 6.71 -1.57 6.31
N VAL A 76 7.78 -2.35 6.41
CA VAL A 76 8.85 -2.36 5.40
C VAL A 76 8.30 -2.86 4.07
N GLU A 77 7.51 -3.92 4.07
CA GLU A 77 6.89 -4.44 2.85
C GLU A 77 5.93 -3.43 2.24
N LEU A 78 5.13 -2.78 3.06
CA LEU A 78 4.22 -1.73 2.59
C LEU A 78 4.99 -0.58 1.96
N GLN A 79 6.03 -0.10 2.63
CA GLN A 79 6.84 1.00 2.11
C GLN A 79 7.47 0.63 0.77
N ALA A 80 7.99 -0.58 0.65
CA ALA A 80 8.58 -1.05 -0.60
C ALA A 80 7.55 -1.12 -1.73
N ALA A 81 6.35 -1.64 -1.44
CA ALA A 81 5.27 -1.72 -2.41
C ALA A 81 4.81 -0.32 -2.86
N VAL A 82 4.66 0.59 -1.93
CA VAL A 82 4.26 1.98 -2.22
C VAL A 82 5.31 2.68 -3.06
N ASP A 83 6.58 2.51 -2.72
CA ASP A 83 7.67 3.12 -3.49
C ASP A 83 7.71 2.63 -4.93
N VAL A 84 7.55 1.31 -5.13
CA VAL A 84 7.49 0.74 -6.48
C VAL A 84 6.28 1.28 -7.25
N ALA A 85 5.12 1.32 -6.61
CA ALA A 85 3.91 1.85 -7.23
C ALA A 85 4.07 3.31 -7.62
N ARG A 86 4.62 4.13 -6.71
CA ARG A 86 4.84 5.55 -6.97
C ARG A 86 5.77 5.76 -8.17
N LEU A 87 6.90 5.07 -8.18
CA LEU A 87 7.88 5.20 -9.26
C LEU A 87 7.28 4.76 -10.60
N THR A 88 6.51 3.69 -10.60
CA THR A 88 5.84 3.20 -11.81
C THR A 88 4.83 4.21 -12.33
N ILE A 89 4.01 4.76 -11.44
CA ILE A 89 3.00 5.76 -11.80
C ILE A 89 3.66 7.03 -12.32
N GLU A 90 4.71 7.52 -11.66
CA GLU A 90 5.44 8.72 -12.11
C GLU A 90 6.08 8.53 -13.48
N LYS A 91 6.59 7.34 -13.75
CA LYS A 91 7.18 7.00 -15.04
C LYS A 91 6.15 7.04 -16.17
N ILE A 92 4.95 6.58 -15.89
CA ILE A 92 3.89 6.45 -16.90
C ILE A 92 3.22 7.80 -17.18
N ASN A 93 2.89 8.53 -16.11
CA ASN A 93 2.09 9.73 -16.26
C ASN A 93 2.39 10.73 -15.13
N LYS A 94 2.90 11.90 -15.51
CA LYS A 94 3.30 12.95 -14.58
C LYS A 94 2.19 13.98 -14.35
N THR A 95 0.92 13.61 -14.53
CA THR A 95 -0.17 14.53 -14.27
C THR A 95 -0.32 14.78 -12.77
N LYS A 96 -0.85 15.97 -12.43
CA LYS A 96 -1.08 16.34 -11.03
C LYS A 96 -1.93 15.32 -10.29
N LYS A 97 -2.92 14.74 -10.96
CA LYS A 97 -3.81 13.75 -10.36
C LYS A 97 -3.05 12.49 -9.96
N VAL A 98 -2.19 12.01 -10.84
CA VAL A 98 -1.40 10.80 -10.61
C VAL A 98 -0.39 11.03 -9.49
N ILE A 99 0.28 12.19 -9.52
CA ILE A 99 1.23 12.57 -8.48
C ILE A 99 0.53 12.65 -7.13
N LYS A 100 -0.69 13.18 -7.10
CA LYS A 100 -1.48 13.27 -5.88
C LYS A 100 -1.83 11.90 -5.32
N ILE A 101 -2.21 10.95 -6.18
CA ILE A 101 -2.50 9.58 -5.77
C ILE A 101 -1.25 8.91 -5.21
N ALA A 102 -0.12 9.05 -5.89
CA ALA A 102 1.15 8.51 -5.44
C ALA A 102 1.57 9.11 -4.09
N GLY A 103 1.39 10.43 -3.93
CA GLY A 103 1.65 11.11 -2.67
C GLY A 103 0.79 10.59 -1.53
N ALA A 104 -0.50 10.35 -1.80
CA ALA A 104 -1.41 9.79 -0.81
C ALA A 104 -0.98 8.40 -0.36
N LEU A 105 -0.47 7.57 -1.28
CA LEU A 105 0.05 6.25 -0.95
C LEU A 105 1.28 6.33 -0.05
N VAL A 106 2.19 7.27 -0.35
CA VAL A 106 3.38 7.49 0.47
C VAL A 106 2.99 7.96 1.87
N ASP A 107 2.05 8.91 1.96
CA ASP A 107 1.57 9.42 3.24
C ASP A 107 0.96 8.30 4.07
N LEU A 108 0.24 7.40 3.44
CA LEU A 108 -0.33 6.23 4.10
C LEU A 108 0.76 5.34 4.69
N ALA A 109 1.80 5.08 3.94
CA ALA A 109 2.92 4.26 4.41
C ALA A 109 3.64 4.90 5.60
N VAL A 110 3.81 6.22 5.57
CA VAL A 110 4.46 6.95 6.66
C VAL A 110 3.59 6.98 7.90
N ALA A 111 2.27 7.05 7.75
CA ALA A 111 1.34 7.10 8.87
C ALA A 111 1.25 5.77 9.64
N VAL A 112 1.63 4.70 9.02
CA VAL A 112 1.69 3.38 9.65
C VAL A 112 2.98 3.24 10.46
#